data_1bd75ef053f659b0d53b9ad67dd54142
#
_entry.id   1bd75ef053f659b0d53b9ad67dd54142
#
_cell.length_a   1.000
_cell.length_b   1.000
_cell.length_c   1.000
_cell.angle_alpha   90.00
_cell.angle_beta   90.00
_cell.angle_gamma   90.00
#
_symmetry.space_group_name_H-M   'P 1'
#
loop_
_entity.id
_entity.type
_entity.pdbx_description
1 polymer ?
#
loop_
_entity_poly.entity_id
_entity_poly.type
_entity_poly.pdbx_seq_one_letter_code
_entity_poly.pdbx_strand_id
1 'polypeptide(L)'
;MRKRSGQDESDTAVAEEEFSVDPPPRALDLASPRRLWAWAIFIAIVGLAVRGLWFYNFKDELAMRLGPDGDVYLGQARAFLAGGIGNPEAPGIANVDREMLAPGYGLLLAGLWLLVPRADVLALTSDVQLIAFGTQSLLVALTTLMTFAIARRYLFGFSALVPPVLLTASIAVIDMTNMFAYEAPLMFLLTAVIWLLLISHEHRENENSPRFLLVTMLAALTFSAAILMQPRVVVALPFLIWWSVRGIDWEHALVFAIVALLLPVGWVMRDYAQFDRVVPISIGPQESLYIDNVEPFTGDGVAQGESPPACPRSDLNSPDFADRFAWGDCMQQAGIDQLASDPATAATAIPDRLGALFTPWSPEYSSGVYSSSKWGYQDLVPQSIRDDSTYDTAFDVLAVVLMALYVAAALAGLWILWLEGVASGGRLVTILVLSLPIVHLLFHAEGRFRIPVLPILMIALTLGSLQFFELLRRNPDEVRDRDGTT
;
A
#
# COMPACT_ATOMS: atom_id res chain seq x y z
N MET A 1 -6.58 -53.04 40.50
CA MET A 1 -5.73 -53.89 39.64
C MET A 1 -6.19 -53.81 38.21
N ARG A 2 -5.46 -53.09 37.36
CA ARG A 2 -5.40 -53.23 35.89
C ARG A 2 -4.13 -52.53 35.39
N LYS A 3 -3.14 -53.34 35.06
CA LYS A 3 -1.93 -52.99 34.34
C LYS A 3 -2.36 -52.52 32.94
N ARG A 4 -1.86 -51.34 32.48
CA ARG A 4 -1.80 -50.99 31.07
C ARG A 4 -0.35 -50.96 30.64
N SER A 5 -0.14 -51.77 29.66
CA SER A 5 1.06 -52.01 28.90
C SER A 5 1.58 -50.77 28.19
N GLY A 6 2.89 -50.69 28.13
CA GLY A 6 3.61 -49.67 27.35
C GLY A 6 3.26 -49.79 25.85
N GLN A 7 3.10 -48.65 25.25
CA GLN A 7 3.25 -48.44 23.81
C GLN A 7 4.49 -47.60 23.62
N ASP A 8 5.50 -48.21 22.99
CA ASP A 8 6.65 -47.54 22.40
C ASP A 8 6.15 -46.59 21.31
N GLU A 9 6.06 -45.31 21.61
CA GLU A 9 6.04 -44.26 20.62
C GLU A 9 7.49 -44.01 20.20
N SER A 10 7.89 -44.62 19.11
CA SER A 10 9.07 -44.22 18.37
C SER A 10 8.81 -42.86 17.78
N ASP A 11 9.15 -41.81 18.54
CA ASP A 11 9.29 -40.45 18.09
C ASP A 11 10.31 -40.42 16.94
N THR A 12 9.82 -40.45 15.72
CA THR A 12 10.55 -39.95 14.57
C THR A 12 10.60 -38.43 14.70
N ALA A 13 11.49 -37.96 15.56
CA ALA A 13 11.97 -36.60 15.55
C ALA A 13 12.62 -36.36 14.16
N VAL A 14 11.82 -35.83 13.24
CA VAL A 14 12.37 -35.14 12.06
C VAL A 14 13.14 -33.97 12.64
N ALA A 15 14.46 -34.12 12.73
CA ALA A 15 15.37 -33.03 13.01
C ALA A 15 15.13 -31.96 11.95
N GLU A 16 14.36 -30.93 12.30
CA GLU A 16 14.45 -29.67 11.60
C GLU A 16 15.92 -29.22 11.81
N GLU A 17 16.77 -29.51 10.81
CA GLU A 17 18.07 -28.84 10.69
C GLU A 17 17.76 -27.34 10.65
N GLU A 18 17.81 -26.70 11.82
CA GLU A 18 17.91 -25.27 11.96
C GLU A 18 19.11 -24.84 11.11
N PHE A 19 18.81 -24.31 9.93
CA PHE A 19 19.82 -23.69 9.07
C PHE A 19 20.25 -22.41 9.81
N SER A 20 21.09 -22.60 10.83
CA SER A 20 21.77 -21.52 11.51
C SER A 20 22.77 -20.90 10.52
N VAL A 21 22.27 -19.93 9.77
CA VAL A 21 23.17 -19.00 9.09
C VAL A 21 23.81 -18.19 10.21
N ASP A 22 25.04 -18.57 10.56
CA ASP A 22 25.83 -17.76 11.49
C ASP A 22 25.75 -16.29 11.03
N PRO A 23 25.32 -15.37 11.90
CA PRO A 23 25.27 -13.97 11.53
C PRO A 23 26.68 -13.55 11.11
N PRO A 24 26.82 -12.83 10.00
CA PRO A 24 28.13 -12.40 9.52
C PRO A 24 28.88 -11.69 10.64
N PRO A 25 30.19 -11.88 10.73
CA PRO A 25 30.98 -11.35 11.84
C PRO A 25 30.69 -9.87 12.01
N ARG A 26 30.32 -9.47 13.23
CA ARG A 26 29.93 -8.10 13.65
C ARG A 26 31.05 -7.07 13.52
N ALA A 27 31.90 -7.17 12.51
CA ALA A 27 32.92 -6.20 12.19
C ALA A 27 32.27 -5.04 11.44
N LEU A 28 32.20 -3.90 12.10
CA LEU A 28 31.82 -2.57 11.62
C LEU A 28 30.49 -2.03 12.18
N ASP A 29 30.33 -2.07 13.48
CA ASP A 29 29.39 -1.17 14.16
C ASP A 29 29.98 0.26 14.19
N LEU A 30 30.20 0.83 12.99
CA LEU A 30 30.83 2.14 12.79
C LEU A 30 29.92 3.31 13.18
N ALA A 31 28.65 3.08 13.47
CA ALA A 31 27.75 4.14 13.88
C ALA A 31 26.98 3.77 15.14
N SER A 32 27.10 4.61 16.18
CA SER A 32 26.27 4.45 17.37
C SER A 32 24.77 4.57 16.99
N PRO A 33 23.86 3.84 17.66
CA PRO A 33 22.42 3.92 17.40
C PRO A 33 21.88 5.36 17.42
N ARG A 34 22.43 6.22 18.29
CA ARG A 34 22.04 7.65 18.35
C ARG A 34 22.40 8.41 17.07
N ARG A 35 23.54 8.14 16.47
CA ARG A 35 23.94 8.78 15.20
C ARG A 35 23.06 8.34 14.04
N LEU A 36 22.70 7.07 13.97
CA LEU A 36 21.80 6.55 12.94
C LEU A 36 20.40 7.17 13.05
N TRP A 37 19.88 7.34 14.29
CA TRP A 37 18.62 8.06 14.49
C TRP A 37 18.71 9.54 14.08
N ALA A 38 19.80 10.21 14.39
CA ALA A 38 20.00 11.59 13.97
C ALA A 38 19.98 11.72 12.43
N TRP A 39 20.62 10.79 11.73
CA TRP A 39 20.56 10.73 10.27
C TRP A 39 19.14 10.41 9.74
N ALA A 40 18.42 9.50 10.35
CA ALA A 40 17.03 9.20 9.96
C ALA A 40 16.11 10.42 10.12
N ILE A 41 16.25 11.15 11.22
CA ILE A 41 15.54 12.42 11.47
C ILE A 41 15.93 13.46 10.42
N PHE A 42 17.22 13.60 10.12
CA PHE A 42 17.69 14.52 9.07
C PHE A 42 17.10 14.18 7.70
N ILE A 43 17.06 12.89 7.31
CA ILE A 43 16.45 12.42 6.06
C ILE A 43 14.95 12.78 6.04
N ALA A 44 14.22 12.59 7.15
CA ALA A 44 12.81 12.94 7.25
C ALA A 44 12.58 14.45 7.11
N ILE A 45 13.45 15.29 7.71
CA ILE A 45 13.39 16.76 7.58
C ILE A 45 13.68 17.18 6.15
N VAL A 46 14.70 16.62 5.50
CA VAL A 46 15.00 16.87 4.08
C VAL A 46 13.80 16.48 3.21
N GLY A 47 13.17 15.34 3.51
CA GLY A 47 11.95 14.91 2.83
C GLY A 47 10.79 15.90 2.97
N LEU A 48 10.59 16.48 4.14
CA LEU A 48 9.61 17.55 4.35
C LEU A 48 9.95 18.80 3.53
N ALA A 49 11.22 19.20 3.53
CA ALA A 49 11.66 20.38 2.76
C ALA A 49 11.47 20.18 1.25
N VAL A 50 11.82 19.01 0.72
CA VAL A 50 11.63 18.67 -0.70
C VAL A 50 10.14 18.74 -1.07
N ARG A 51 9.25 18.18 -0.27
CA ARG A 51 7.79 18.22 -0.51
C ARG A 51 7.22 19.63 -0.38
N GLY A 52 7.73 20.42 0.56
CA GLY A 52 7.37 21.84 0.69
C GLY A 52 7.78 22.66 -0.53
N LEU A 53 8.99 22.43 -1.06
CA LEU A 53 9.47 23.07 -2.30
C LEU A 53 8.63 22.62 -3.51
N TRP A 54 8.33 21.34 -3.61
CA TRP A 54 7.45 20.80 -4.65
C TRP A 54 6.06 21.44 -4.58
N PHE A 55 5.48 21.51 -3.39
CA PHE A 55 4.22 22.23 -3.17
C PHE A 55 4.31 23.68 -3.64
N TYR A 56 5.32 24.39 -3.22
CA TYR A 56 5.47 25.81 -3.56
C TYR A 56 5.56 26.06 -5.07
N ASN A 57 6.29 25.21 -5.78
CA ASN A 57 6.46 25.35 -7.23
C ASN A 57 5.18 25.05 -8.03
N PHE A 58 4.32 24.18 -7.52
CA PHE A 58 3.14 23.70 -8.25
C PHE A 58 1.80 24.07 -7.60
N LYS A 59 1.80 24.96 -6.60
CA LYS A 59 0.60 25.36 -5.85
C LYS A 59 -0.53 25.93 -6.71
N ASP A 60 -0.21 26.54 -7.84
CA ASP A 60 -1.17 27.19 -8.71
C ASP A 60 -1.73 26.25 -9.81
N GLU A 61 -1.21 25.02 -9.90
CA GLU A 61 -1.62 24.04 -10.90
C GLU A 61 -2.69 23.08 -10.31
N LEU A 62 -3.95 23.53 -10.26
CA LEU A 62 -5.06 22.81 -9.63
C LEU A 62 -5.28 21.42 -10.22
N ALA A 63 -5.20 21.26 -11.54
CA ALA A 63 -5.40 19.99 -12.23
C ALA A 63 -4.39 18.92 -11.76
N MET A 64 -3.13 19.31 -11.50
CA MET A 64 -2.11 18.41 -10.97
C MET A 64 -2.36 18.01 -9.52
N ARG A 65 -3.15 18.78 -8.77
CA ARG A 65 -3.39 18.54 -7.34
C ARG A 65 -4.62 17.72 -7.06
N LEU A 66 -5.59 17.75 -7.95
CA LEU A 66 -6.79 16.95 -7.81
C LEU A 66 -6.43 15.46 -7.92
N GLY A 67 -5.49 15.10 -8.80
CA GLY A 67 -5.26 13.69 -9.12
C GLY A 67 -6.51 13.07 -9.76
N PRO A 68 -6.49 11.77 -10.01
CA PRO A 68 -7.61 11.11 -10.69
C PRO A 68 -8.92 11.10 -9.89
N ASP A 69 -8.84 11.05 -8.55
CA ASP A 69 -10.01 10.87 -7.67
C ASP A 69 -10.19 12.04 -6.69
N GLY A 70 -9.40 13.10 -6.83
CA GLY A 70 -9.35 14.17 -5.84
C GLY A 70 -10.63 14.98 -5.70
N ASP A 71 -11.34 15.20 -6.79
CA ASP A 71 -12.65 15.86 -6.82
C ASP A 71 -13.70 15.05 -6.07
N VAL A 72 -13.69 13.73 -6.18
CA VAL A 72 -14.58 12.82 -5.46
C VAL A 72 -14.31 12.87 -3.97
N TYR A 73 -13.04 12.81 -3.54
CA TYR A 73 -12.68 12.92 -2.12
C TYR A 73 -13.01 14.28 -1.53
N LEU A 74 -12.84 15.34 -2.29
CA LEU A 74 -13.25 16.68 -1.89
C LEU A 74 -14.77 16.78 -1.78
N GLY A 75 -15.51 16.17 -2.70
CA GLY A 75 -16.97 16.03 -2.65
C GLY A 75 -17.42 15.29 -1.39
N GLN A 76 -16.83 14.13 -1.10
CA GLN A 76 -17.08 13.37 0.13
C GLN A 76 -16.85 14.21 1.40
N ALA A 77 -15.69 14.88 1.49
CA ALA A 77 -15.36 15.68 2.67
C ALA A 77 -16.33 16.83 2.89
N ARG A 78 -16.74 17.52 1.82
CA ARG A 78 -17.78 18.56 1.88
C ARG A 78 -19.11 18.01 2.36
N ALA A 79 -19.49 16.85 1.85
CA ALA A 79 -20.71 16.18 2.24
C ALA A 79 -20.72 15.81 3.73
N PHE A 80 -19.61 15.31 4.26
CA PHE A 80 -19.48 15.00 5.69
C PHE A 80 -19.57 16.25 6.57
N LEU A 81 -19.08 17.39 6.11
CA LEU A 81 -19.16 18.66 6.82
C LEU A 81 -20.54 19.32 6.76
N ALA A 82 -21.22 19.25 5.62
CA ALA A 82 -22.49 19.94 5.39
C ALA A 82 -23.68 19.24 6.04
N GLY A 83 -23.69 17.92 6.08
CA GLY A 83 -24.84 17.14 6.56
C GLY A 83 -24.52 16.18 7.69
N GLY A 84 -23.26 16.12 8.10
CA GLY A 84 -22.79 15.05 8.96
C GLY A 84 -22.71 13.72 8.22
N ILE A 85 -22.14 12.74 8.88
CA ILE A 85 -21.92 11.37 8.34
C ILE A 85 -23.25 10.65 8.01
N GLY A 86 -24.38 11.20 8.41
CA GLY A 86 -25.71 10.56 8.33
C GLY A 86 -26.77 11.26 7.50
N ASN A 87 -26.50 12.40 6.85
CA ASN A 87 -27.54 13.12 6.10
C ASN A 87 -27.40 12.93 4.58
N PRO A 88 -28.29 12.14 3.94
CA PRO A 88 -28.29 11.98 2.48
C PRO A 88 -28.78 13.23 1.73
N GLU A 89 -29.47 14.15 2.42
CA GLU A 89 -30.13 15.30 1.81
C GLU A 89 -29.31 16.59 1.85
N ALA A 90 -28.00 16.52 2.16
CA ALA A 90 -27.19 17.73 2.22
C ALA A 90 -27.19 18.46 0.86
N PRO A 91 -27.73 19.71 0.79
CA PRO A 91 -27.90 20.40 -0.47
C PRO A 91 -26.56 20.76 -1.12
N GLY A 92 -26.50 20.60 -2.43
CA GLY A 92 -25.44 21.16 -3.27
C GLY A 92 -24.25 20.26 -3.59
N ILE A 93 -24.28 19.00 -3.15
CA ILE A 93 -23.29 17.99 -3.54
C ILE A 93 -24.09 16.81 -4.05
N ALA A 94 -23.84 16.38 -5.29
CA ALA A 94 -24.43 15.15 -5.77
C ALA A 94 -24.04 14.05 -4.79
N ASN A 95 -25.05 13.46 -4.16
CA ASN A 95 -24.90 12.43 -3.12
C ASN A 95 -24.14 11.19 -3.57
N VAL A 96 -23.83 11.18 -4.76
CA VAL A 96 -23.29 10.25 -5.71
C VAL A 96 -21.86 9.82 -5.39
N ASP A 97 -21.01 10.78 -5.11
CA ASP A 97 -19.59 10.53 -4.98
C ASP A 97 -19.22 9.93 -3.63
N ARG A 98 -20.15 9.97 -2.67
CA ARG A 98 -19.89 9.49 -1.31
C ARG A 98 -19.64 8.00 -1.22
N GLU A 99 -20.40 7.21 -1.97
CA GLU A 99 -20.40 5.75 -1.85
C GLU A 99 -19.55 5.07 -2.95
N MET A 100 -19.07 5.84 -3.95
CA MET A 100 -18.21 5.30 -5.00
C MET A 100 -16.84 4.93 -4.48
N LEU A 101 -16.22 5.81 -3.70
CA LEU A 101 -14.92 5.58 -3.10
C LEU A 101 -15.02 5.33 -1.59
N ALA A 102 -14.01 4.67 -1.06
CA ALA A 102 -13.89 4.41 0.36
C ALA A 102 -13.86 5.73 1.18
N PRO A 103 -14.55 5.80 2.34
CA PRO A 103 -14.79 7.06 3.04
C PRO A 103 -13.58 7.60 3.79
N GLY A 104 -12.56 6.77 4.04
CA GLY A 104 -11.50 7.10 4.99
C GLY A 104 -10.72 8.37 4.65
N TYR A 105 -10.42 8.60 3.37
CA TYR A 105 -9.69 9.80 2.98
C TYR A 105 -10.60 11.05 3.01
N GLY A 106 -11.84 10.93 2.57
CA GLY A 106 -12.84 12.02 2.72
C GLY A 106 -13.08 12.40 4.19
N LEU A 107 -13.12 11.42 5.09
CA LEU A 107 -13.22 11.67 6.54
C LEU A 107 -11.96 12.35 7.10
N LEU A 108 -10.77 11.95 6.65
CA LEU A 108 -9.52 12.62 7.02
C LEU A 108 -9.55 14.09 6.60
N LEU A 109 -9.91 14.38 5.36
CA LEU A 109 -10.03 15.76 4.86
C LEU A 109 -11.06 16.56 5.63
N ALA A 110 -12.24 15.99 5.88
CA ALA A 110 -13.28 16.66 6.69
C ALA A 110 -12.76 16.98 8.09
N GLY A 111 -12.08 16.03 8.74
CA GLY A 111 -11.46 16.25 10.06
C GLY A 111 -10.42 17.37 10.04
N LEU A 112 -9.57 17.43 9.01
CA LEU A 112 -8.56 18.48 8.86
C LEU A 112 -9.22 19.86 8.67
N TRP A 113 -10.31 19.94 7.91
CA TRP A 113 -11.02 21.19 7.68
C TRP A 113 -11.72 21.75 8.91
N LEU A 114 -12.11 20.89 9.87
CA LEU A 114 -12.59 21.37 11.17
C LEU A 114 -11.51 22.17 11.94
N LEU A 115 -10.23 21.98 11.60
CA LEU A 115 -9.11 22.72 12.20
C LEU A 115 -8.90 24.10 11.57
N VAL A 116 -9.55 24.39 10.44
CA VAL A 116 -9.45 25.66 9.71
C VAL A 116 -10.73 26.47 9.91
N PRO A 117 -10.83 27.27 10.97
CA PRO A 117 -12.03 28.07 11.21
C PRO A 117 -12.13 29.14 10.08
N ARG A 118 -13.22 29.11 9.32
CA ARG A 118 -13.60 30.07 8.27
C ARG A 118 -13.01 29.85 6.85
N ALA A 119 -12.29 28.78 6.57
CA ALA A 119 -12.02 28.45 5.18
C ALA A 119 -13.37 28.19 4.49
N ASP A 120 -13.61 28.90 3.40
CA ASP A 120 -14.67 28.49 2.49
C ASP A 120 -14.22 27.14 1.89
N VAL A 121 -14.74 26.07 2.50
CA VAL A 121 -14.43 24.69 2.14
C VAL A 121 -14.79 24.39 0.68
N LEU A 122 -15.66 25.24 0.11
CA LEU A 122 -16.08 25.18 -1.29
C LEU A 122 -15.05 25.83 -2.22
N ALA A 123 -14.27 26.79 -1.73
CA ALA A 123 -13.14 27.33 -2.46
C ALA A 123 -11.92 26.45 -2.10
N LEU A 124 -11.29 25.85 -3.09
CA LEU A 124 -9.96 25.20 -2.95
C LEU A 124 -8.89 26.26 -2.68
N THR A 125 -8.98 26.88 -1.49
CA THR A 125 -8.04 27.91 -1.09
C THR A 125 -6.65 27.30 -0.86
N SER A 126 -5.62 28.11 -0.99
CA SER A 126 -4.25 27.72 -0.68
C SER A 126 -4.11 27.15 0.75
N ASP A 127 -4.92 27.61 1.70
CA ASP A 127 -4.88 27.16 3.09
C ASP A 127 -5.40 25.73 3.25
N VAL A 128 -6.49 25.38 2.55
CA VAL A 128 -7.04 24.01 2.53
C VAL A 128 -6.03 23.03 1.95
N GLN A 129 -5.40 23.42 0.83
CA GLN A 129 -4.36 22.60 0.18
C GLN A 129 -3.13 22.47 1.10
N LEU A 130 -2.69 23.55 1.72
CA LEU A 130 -1.52 23.55 2.60
C LEU A 130 -1.72 22.62 3.80
N ILE A 131 -2.90 22.62 4.40
CA ILE A 131 -3.21 21.74 5.54
C ILE A 131 -3.28 20.28 5.11
N ALA A 132 -3.96 19.98 3.99
CA ALA A 132 -4.04 18.61 3.49
C ALA A 132 -2.65 18.07 3.14
N PHE A 133 -1.90 18.78 2.29
CA PHE A 133 -0.60 18.34 1.81
C PHE A 133 0.50 18.45 2.88
N GLY A 134 0.41 19.45 3.78
CA GLY A 134 1.27 19.55 4.95
C GLY A 134 1.09 18.34 5.88
N THR A 135 -0.16 17.93 6.13
CA THR A 135 -0.46 16.71 6.91
C THR A 135 0.07 15.47 6.22
N GLN A 136 -0.19 15.28 4.92
CA GLN A 136 0.35 14.14 4.16
C GLN A 136 1.89 14.12 4.20
N SER A 137 2.54 15.27 4.03
CA SER A 137 3.99 15.38 4.14
C SER A 137 4.52 14.96 5.51
N LEU A 138 3.82 15.36 6.58
CA LEU A 138 4.16 14.94 7.95
C LEU A 138 3.97 13.43 8.13
N LEU A 139 2.89 12.86 7.63
CA LEU A 139 2.65 11.40 7.68
C LEU A 139 3.76 10.64 6.94
N VAL A 140 4.22 11.13 5.79
CA VAL A 140 5.34 10.51 5.06
C VAL A 140 6.66 10.66 5.82
N ALA A 141 6.91 11.78 6.49
CA ALA A 141 8.09 11.94 7.33
C ALA A 141 8.08 10.94 8.52
N LEU A 142 6.92 10.75 9.16
CA LEU A 142 6.76 9.73 10.18
C LEU A 142 6.92 8.32 9.62
N THR A 143 6.40 8.05 8.42
CA THR A 143 6.63 6.79 7.70
C THR A 143 8.11 6.54 7.46
N THR A 144 8.87 7.57 7.07
CA THR A 144 10.32 7.48 6.88
C THR A 144 11.03 7.04 8.17
N LEU A 145 10.64 7.60 9.32
CA LEU A 145 11.19 7.21 10.62
C LEU A 145 10.80 5.77 11.02
N MET A 146 9.55 5.37 10.79
CA MET A 146 9.10 4.00 11.04
C MET A 146 9.79 3.00 10.10
N THR A 147 9.99 3.37 8.83
CA THR A 147 10.76 2.57 7.86
C THR A 147 12.18 2.33 8.37
N PHE A 148 12.85 3.35 8.89
CA PHE A 148 14.16 3.19 9.52
C PHE A 148 14.10 2.27 10.74
N ALA A 149 13.10 2.43 11.61
CA ALA A 149 12.93 1.59 12.80
C ALA A 149 12.72 0.11 12.42
N ILE A 150 11.97 -0.18 11.36
CA ILE A 150 11.78 -1.54 10.84
C ILE A 150 13.06 -2.05 10.16
N ALA A 151 13.67 -1.22 9.31
CA ALA A 151 14.86 -1.59 8.55
C ALA A 151 16.04 -2.01 9.45
N ARG A 152 16.21 -1.35 10.61
CA ARG A 152 17.24 -1.68 11.61
C ARG A 152 17.16 -3.09 12.18
N ARG A 153 16.06 -3.79 12.00
CA ARG A 153 15.93 -5.19 12.46
C ARG A 153 16.63 -6.15 11.51
N TYR A 154 16.73 -5.76 10.24
CA TYR A 154 17.22 -6.63 9.16
C TYR A 154 18.50 -6.11 8.51
N LEU A 155 18.79 -4.81 8.64
CA LEU A 155 19.91 -4.13 8.01
C LEU A 155 20.83 -3.52 9.07
N PHE A 156 22.14 -3.62 8.88
CA PHE A 156 23.13 -3.18 9.86
C PHE A 156 23.76 -1.84 9.49
N GLY A 157 24.11 -1.04 10.50
CA GLY A 157 24.83 0.21 10.30
C GLY A 157 24.13 1.16 9.34
N PHE A 158 24.88 1.74 8.42
CA PHE A 158 24.34 2.71 7.45
C PHE A 158 23.41 2.11 6.42
N SER A 159 23.44 0.80 6.15
CA SER A 159 22.52 0.17 5.20
C SER A 159 21.05 0.32 5.65
N ALA A 160 20.79 0.43 6.94
CA ALA A 160 19.46 0.69 7.48
C ALA A 160 18.89 2.07 7.10
N LEU A 161 19.72 3.01 6.65
CA LEU A 161 19.30 4.32 6.16
C LEU A 161 18.92 4.32 4.67
N VAL A 162 19.31 3.29 3.91
CA VAL A 162 19.03 3.22 2.47
C VAL A 162 17.53 3.23 2.18
N PRO A 163 16.67 2.39 2.82
CA PRO A 163 15.23 2.43 2.58
C PRO A 163 14.59 3.81 2.85
N PRO A 164 14.87 4.49 3.99
CA PRO A 164 14.43 5.86 4.23
C PRO A 164 14.86 6.87 3.16
N VAL A 165 16.10 6.77 2.66
CA VAL A 165 16.60 7.65 1.59
C VAL A 165 15.83 7.40 0.29
N LEU A 166 15.69 6.15 -0.11
CA LEU A 166 14.94 5.76 -1.32
C LEU A 166 13.48 6.22 -1.25
N LEU A 167 12.83 6.06 -0.09
CA LEU A 167 11.46 6.53 0.14
C LEU A 167 11.36 8.06 0.02
N THR A 168 12.30 8.76 0.59
CA THR A 168 12.34 10.23 0.57
C THR A 168 12.60 10.78 -0.83
N ALA A 169 13.44 10.11 -1.60
CA ALA A 169 13.80 10.47 -2.97
C ALA A 169 12.79 10.00 -4.03
N SER A 170 11.82 9.17 -3.66
CA SER A 170 10.81 8.64 -4.59
C SER A 170 9.92 9.75 -5.13
N ILE A 171 10.01 10.02 -6.43
CA ILE A 171 9.19 11.03 -7.12
C ILE A 171 7.72 10.68 -6.99
N ALA A 172 7.34 9.41 -7.15
CA ALA A 172 5.97 8.95 -6.99
C ALA A 172 5.39 9.27 -5.59
N VAL A 173 6.20 9.12 -4.54
CA VAL A 173 5.78 9.48 -3.16
C VAL A 173 5.69 11.00 -3.00
N ILE A 174 6.58 11.77 -3.64
CA ILE A 174 6.55 13.24 -3.60
C ILE A 174 5.27 13.74 -4.28
N ASP A 175 4.93 13.22 -5.45
CA ASP A 175 3.72 13.59 -6.20
C ASP A 175 2.45 13.25 -5.42
N MET A 176 2.30 11.98 -5.00
CA MET A 176 1.11 11.55 -4.27
C MET A 176 0.91 12.28 -2.94
N THR A 177 2.00 12.76 -2.34
CA THR A 177 1.94 13.58 -1.11
C THR A 177 1.35 14.96 -1.37
N ASN A 178 1.46 15.46 -2.59
CA ASN A 178 0.99 16.77 -3.01
C ASN A 178 -0.30 16.74 -3.85
N MET A 179 -1.03 15.63 -3.78
CA MET A 179 -2.34 15.44 -4.41
C MET A 179 -3.40 15.11 -3.36
N PHE A 180 -4.67 15.30 -3.71
CA PHE A 180 -5.79 14.79 -2.92
C PHE A 180 -5.95 13.29 -3.18
N ALA A 181 -5.07 12.48 -2.56
CA ALA A 181 -4.94 11.06 -2.77
C ALA A 181 -4.71 10.32 -1.45
N TYR A 182 -5.29 9.14 -1.32
CA TYR A 182 -5.23 8.34 -0.08
C TYR A 182 -3.91 7.58 0.10
N GLU A 183 -3.09 7.47 -0.92
CA GLU A 183 -1.91 6.60 -0.94
C GLU A 183 -0.89 6.97 0.14
N ALA A 184 -0.65 8.27 0.35
CA ALA A 184 0.31 8.73 1.37
C ALA A 184 -0.19 8.46 2.82
N PRO A 185 -1.43 8.78 3.20
CA PRO A 185 -2.00 8.37 4.47
C PRO A 185 -2.07 6.86 4.66
N LEU A 186 -2.44 6.10 3.62
CA LEU A 186 -2.50 4.65 3.68
C LEU A 186 -1.10 4.03 3.89
N MET A 187 -0.08 4.57 3.23
CA MET A 187 1.32 4.18 3.42
C MET A 187 1.75 4.34 4.89
N PHE A 188 1.39 5.45 5.51
CA PHE A 188 1.62 5.68 6.94
C PHE A 188 0.90 4.63 7.78
N LEU A 189 -0.40 4.40 7.55
CA LEU A 189 -1.20 3.45 8.33
C LEU A 189 -0.64 2.03 8.23
N LEU A 190 -0.34 1.53 7.04
CA LEU A 190 0.19 0.17 6.86
C LEU A 190 1.58 0.00 7.46
N THR A 191 2.45 1.00 7.32
CA THR A 191 3.78 0.97 7.96
C THR A 191 3.65 0.99 9.48
N ALA A 192 2.72 1.79 10.02
CA ALA A 192 2.44 1.85 11.45
C ALA A 192 1.90 0.52 11.99
N VAL A 193 1.01 -0.16 11.25
CA VAL A 193 0.51 -1.50 11.62
C VAL A 193 1.68 -2.49 11.80
N ILE A 194 2.58 -2.57 10.82
CA ILE A 194 3.75 -3.44 10.91
C ILE A 194 4.60 -3.06 12.12
N TRP A 195 4.93 -1.79 12.25
CA TRP A 195 5.79 -1.30 13.33
C TRP A 195 5.20 -1.60 14.71
N LEU A 196 3.89 -1.35 14.89
CA LEU A 196 3.19 -1.63 16.14
C LEU A 196 3.10 -3.12 16.44
N LEU A 197 2.81 -3.97 15.45
CA LEU A 197 2.80 -5.42 15.62
C LEU A 197 4.18 -5.97 15.98
N LEU A 198 5.25 -5.42 15.38
CA LEU A 198 6.62 -5.77 15.74
C LEU A 198 6.97 -5.35 17.19
N ILE A 199 6.52 -4.17 17.62
CA ILE A 199 6.66 -3.75 19.03
C ILE A 199 5.87 -4.67 19.95
N SER A 200 4.63 -5.02 19.56
CA SER A 200 3.81 -5.95 20.33
C SER A 200 4.50 -7.31 20.49
N HIS A 201 5.09 -7.82 19.42
CA HIS A 201 5.85 -9.07 19.45
C HIS A 201 7.05 -9.02 20.38
N GLU A 202 7.83 -7.93 20.41
CA GLU A 202 8.97 -7.75 21.32
C GLU A 202 8.58 -7.72 22.80
N HIS A 203 7.36 -7.25 23.09
CA HIS A 203 6.86 -7.16 24.45
C HIS A 203 6.17 -8.44 24.94
N ARG A 204 6.11 -9.49 24.10
CA ARG A 204 5.48 -10.77 24.43
C ARG A 204 6.02 -11.41 25.71
N GLU A 205 7.33 -11.28 25.96
CA GLU A 205 7.97 -11.82 27.15
C GLU A 205 7.48 -11.15 28.46
N ASN A 206 6.83 -10.00 28.36
CA ASN A 206 6.22 -9.27 29.46
C ASN A 206 4.69 -9.40 29.45
N GLU A 207 4.16 -10.62 29.42
CA GLU A 207 2.75 -10.98 29.19
C GLU A 207 1.72 -10.22 30.04
N ASN A 208 2.09 -9.77 31.22
CA ASN A 208 1.20 -9.05 32.15
C ASN A 208 1.23 -7.51 31.98
N SER A 209 1.87 -6.99 30.95
CA SER A 209 1.93 -5.54 30.75
C SER A 209 0.67 -5.04 30.03
N PRO A 210 -0.13 -4.13 30.64
CA PRO A 210 -1.27 -3.51 29.97
C PRO A 210 -0.86 -2.75 28.70
N ARG A 211 0.44 -2.39 28.60
CA ARG A 211 1.01 -1.73 27.41
C ARG A 211 0.99 -2.65 26.19
N PHE A 212 1.18 -3.96 26.40
CA PHE A 212 1.19 -4.96 25.33
C PHE A 212 -0.17 -5.01 24.62
N LEU A 213 -1.26 -5.15 25.37
CA LEU A 213 -2.63 -5.14 24.82
C LEU A 213 -2.95 -3.81 24.13
N LEU A 214 -2.56 -2.69 24.73
CA LEU A 214 -2.78 -1.35 24.15
C LEU A 214 -2.09 -1.20 22.78
N VAL A 215 -0.85 -1.68 22.63
CA VAL A 215 -0.13 -1.62 21.35
C VAL A 215 -0.81 -2.48 20.29
N THR A 216 -1.28 -3.69 20.66
CA THR A 216 -2.04 -4.56 19.75
C THR A 216 -3.36 -3.91 19.32
N MET A 217 -4.10 -3.31 20.26
CA MET A 217 -5.34 -2.58 19.96
C MET A 217 -5.07 -1.38 19.04
N LEU A 218 -3.99 -0.65 19.28
CA LEU A 218 -3.60 0.49 18.44
C LEU A 218 -3.24 0.03 17.03
N ALA A 219 -2.50 -1.09 16.87
CA ALA A 219 -2.22 -1.69 15.58
C ALA A 219 -3.51 -2.08 14.84
N ALA A 220 -4.45 -2.71 15.54
CA ALA A 220 -5.73 -3.13 15.00
C ALA A 220 -6.60 -1.94 14.59
N LEU A 221 -6.69 -0.89 15.41
CA LEU A 221 -7.43 0.34 15.07
C LEU A 221 -6.80 1.07 13.88
N THR A 222 -5.47 1.08 13.81
CA THR A 222 -4.74 1.64 12.66
C THR A 222 -5.05 0.86 11.38
N PHE A 223 -5.13 -0.47 11.46
CA PHE A 223 -5.51 -1.31 10.33
C PHE A 223 -7.00 -1.13 9.96
N SER A 224 -7.87 -0.97 10.95
CA SER A 224 -9.28 -0.63 10.77
C SER A 224 -9.45 0.67 9.96
N ALA A 225 -8.68 1.70 10.29
CA ALA A 225 -8.64 2.95 9.53
C ALA A 225 -8.08 2.75 8.11
N ALA A 226 -7.07 1.89 7.94
CA ALA A 226 -6.54 1.54 6.63
C ALA A 226 -7.60 0.87 5.72
N ILE A 227 -8.45 -0.01 6.27
CA ILE A 227 -9.57 -0.61 5.53
C ILE A 227 -10.58 0.45 5.09
N LEU A 228 -10.88 1.46 5.92
CA LEU A 228 -11.75 2.56 5.50
C LEU A 228 -11.12 3.45 4.44
N MET A 229 -9.79 3.57 4.41
CA MET A 229 -9.08 4.28 3.33
C MET A 229 -9.10 3.53 2.02
N GLN A 230 -8.85 2.21 2.07
CA GLN A 230 -8.80 1.32 0.92
C GLN A 230 -9.28 -0.08 1.32
N PRO A 231 -10.52 -0.45 1.00
CA PRO A 231 -11.12 -1.72 1.42
C PRO A 231 -10.33 -2.96 0.96
N ARG A 232 -9.60 -2.86 -0.14
CA ARG A 232 -8.78 -3.95 -0.68
C ARG A 232 -7.73 -4.45 0.31
N VAL A 233 -7.28 -3.64 1.27
CA VAL A 233 -6.31 -4.08 2.28
C VAL A 233 -6.88 -5.12 3.25
N VAL A 234 -8.21 -5.31 3.31
CA VAL A 234 -8.84 -6.34 4.14
C VAL A 234 -8.33 -7.76 3.81
N VAL A 235 -7.86 -7.98 2.58
CA VAL A 235 -7.26 -9.25 2.16
C VAL A 235 -6.02 -9.62 3.00
N ALA A 236 -5.33 -8.64 3.57
CA ALA A 236 -4.22 -8.88 4.50
C ALA A 236 -4.68 -9.40 5.87
N LEU A 237 -5.94 -9.16 6.26
CA LEU A 237 -6.44 -9.46 7.61
C LEU A 237 -6.26 -10.93 8.05
N PRO A 238 -6.66 -11.94 7.26
CA PRO A 238 -6.48 -13.35 7.67
C PRO A 238 -5.00 -13.70 7.87
N PHE A 239 -4.11 -13.14 7.06
CA PHE A 239 -2.67 -13.37 7.18
C PHE A 239 -2.07 -12.66 8.40
N LEU A 240 -2.54 -11.45 8.72
CA LEU A 240 -2.13 -10.73 9.92
C LEU A 240 -2.62 -11.44 11.19
N ILE A 241 -3.85 -11.97 11.18
CA ILE A 241 -4.38 -12.81 12.27
C ILE A 241 -3.52 -14.07 12.41
N TRP A 242 -3.24 -14.77 11.32
CA TRP A 242 -2.39 -15.96 11.33
C TRP A 242 -1.01 -15.67 11.92
N TRP A 243 -0.38 -14.56 11.50
CA TRP A 243 0.91 -14.16 12.05
C TRP A 243 0.80 -13.83 13.54
N SER A 244 -0.25 -13.12 13.96
CA SER A 244 -0.46 -12.75 15.37
C SER A 244 -0.63 -13.97 16.26
N VAL A 245 -1.36 -15.00 15.80
CA VAL A 245 -1.49 -16.28 16.52
C VAL A 245 -0.13 -16.96 16.72
N ARG A 246 0.75 -16.90 15.71
CA ARG A 246 2.05 -17.56 15.73
C ARG A 246 3.13 -16.73 16.42
N GLY A 247 3.12 -15.43 16.19
CA GLY A 247 4.14 -14.49 16.67
C GLY A 247 3.84 -13.91 18.05
N ILE A 248 2.57 -13.76 18.39
CA ILE A 248 2.13 -13.18 19.65
C ILE A 248 1.42 -14.28 20.47
N ASP A 249 0.12 -14.38 20.37
CA ASP A 249 -0.73 -15.44 20.92
C ASP A 249 -2.15 -15.34 20.33
N TRP A 250 -3.02 -16.29 20.64
CA TRP A 250 -4.36 -16.35 20.09
C TRP A 250 -5.30 -15.28 20.67
N GLU A 251 -5.11 -14.88 21.93
CA GLU A 251 -5.96 -13.86 22.59
C GLU A 251 -5.75 -12.48 21.97
N HIS A 252 -4.49 -12.10 21.77
CA HIS A 252 -4.14 -10.86 21.08
C HIS A 252 -4.55 -10.87 19.61
N ALA A 253 -4.45 -12.03 18.93
CA ALA A 253 -4.94 -12.19 17.57
C ALA A 253 -6.46 -12.00 17.49
N LEU A 254 -7.22 -12.50 18.46
CA LEU A 254 -8.67 -12.28 18.53
C LEU A 254 -9.01 -10.82 18.78
N VAL A 255 -8.31 -10.17 19.72
CA VAL A 255 -8.48 -8.72 19.96
C VAL A 255 -8.14 -7.92 18.71
N PHE A 256 -7.03 -8.26 18.03
CA PHE A 256 -6.67 -7.63 16.75
C PHE A 256 -7.79 -7.78 15.72
N ALA A 257 -8.31 -8.99 15.52
CA ALA A 257 -9.37 -9.26 14.55
C ALA A 257 -10.66 -8.45 14.83
N ILE A 258 -11.10 -8.44 16.10
CA ILE A 258 -12.33 -7.72 16.49
C ILE A 258 -12.15 -6.21 16.29
N VAL A 259 -11.04 -5.65 16.77
CA VAL A 259 -10.80 -4.19 16.70
C VAL A 259 -10.51 -3.74 15.27
N ALA A 260 -9.85 -4.58 14.47
CA ALA A 260 -9.59 -4.29 13.05
C ALA A 260 -10.87 -4.19 12.20
N LEU A 261 -11.94 -4.89 12.61
CA LEU A 261 -13.23 -4.83 11.93
C LEU A 261 -14.17 -3.76 12.49
N LEU A 262 -13.82 -3.08 13.57
CA LEU A 262 -14.74 -2.16 14.28
C LEU A 262 -15.22 -1.02 13.39
N LEU A 263 -14.31 -0.27 12.76
CA LEU A 263 -14.69 0.85 11.90
C LEU A 263 -15.34 0.39 10.59
N PRO A 264 -14.81 -0.63 9.87
CA PRO A 264 -15.46 -1.17 8.68
C PRO A 264 -16.89 -1.66 8.94
N VAL A 265 -17.11 -2.45 9.99
CA VAL A 265 -18.45 -2.92 10.35
C VAL A 265 -19.36 -1.76 10.77
N GLY A 266 -18.84 -0.81 11.56
CA GLY A 266 -19.58 0.39 11.90
C GLY A 266 -20.02 1.18 10.67
N TRP A 267 -19.16 1.26 9.65
CA TRP A 267 -19.51 1.91 8.39
C TRP A 267 -20.60 1.16 7.62
N VAL A 268 -20.45 -0.16 7.47
CA VAL A 268 -21.46 -1.01 6.81
C VAL A 268 -22.82 -0.94 7.55
N MET A 269 -22.81 -0.90 8.89
CA MET A 269 -24.05 -0.73 9.68
C MET A 269 -24.68 0.63 9.45
N ARG A 270 -23.89 1.69 9.35
CA ARG A 270 -24.36 3.04 8.99
C ARG A 270 -25.02 3.04 7.62
N ASP A 271 -24.38 2.42 6.62
CA ASP A 271 -24.91 2.35 5.27
C ASP A 271 -26.19 1.51 5.22
N TYR A 272 -26.23 0.41 5.97
CA TYR A 272 -27.46 -0.38 6.12
C TYR A 272 -28.60 0.43 6.71
N ALA A 273 -28.35 1.20 7.77
CA ALA A 273 -29.37 2.05 8.39
C ALA A 273 -29.84 3.19 7.47
N GLN A 274 -29.00 3.64 6.55
CA GLN A 274 -29.30 4.75 5.66
C GLN A 274 -29.98 4.29 4.35
N PHE A 275 -29.56 3.15 3.79
CA PHE A 275 -29.97 2.68 2.48
C PHE A 275 -30.82 1.39 2.51
N ASP A 276 -31.09 0.84 3.70
CA ASP A 276 -31.77 -0.46 3.89
C ASP A 276 -31.14 -1.61 3.10
N ARG A 277 -29.80 -1.52 2.91
CA ARG A 277 -29.01 -2.55 2.21
C ARG A 277 -27.56 -2.60 2.68
N VAL A 278 -26.95 -3.77 2.52
CA VAL A 278 -25.53 -3.96 2.83
C VAL A 278 -24.67 -3.42 1.69
N VAL A 279 -23.91 -2.36 1.98
CA VAL A 279 -22.90 -1.81 1.06
C VAL A 279 -21.53 -2.13 1.63
N PRO A 280 -20.66 -2.88 0.94
CA PRO A 280 -19.33 -3.21 1.45
C PRO A 280 -18.38 -2.02 1.28
N ILE A 281 -18.49 -1.02 2.19
CA ILE A 281 -17.64 0.19 2.32
C ILE A 281 -17.69 1.12 1.10
N SER A 282 -17.68 0.60 -0.13
CA SER A 282 -17.77 1.39 -1.37
C SER A 282 -18.32 0.56 -2.52
N ILE A 283 -18.89 1.21 -3.54
CA ILE A 283 -19.47 0.58 -4.74
C ILE A 283 -18.39 0.37 -5.83
N GLY A 284 -17.32 1.14 -5.83
CA GLY A 284 -16.29 1.09 -6.87
C GLY A 284 -15.73 -0.31 -7.20
N PRO A 285 -15.50 -1.21 -6.23
CA PRO A 285 -15.06 -2.58 -6.54
C PRO A 285 -16.03 -3.40 -7.38
N GLN A 286 -17.34 -3.11 -7.33
CA GLN A 286 -18.35 -3.81 -8.12
C GLN A 286 -18.20 -3.49 -9.62
N GLU A 287 -17.97 -2.23 -9.94
CA GLU A 287 -17.67 -1.75 -11.28
C GLU A 287 -16.34 -2.33 -11.79
N SER A 288 -15.29 -2.20 -10.99
CA SER A 288 -13.96 -2.69 -11.35
C SER A 288 -13.95 -4.18 -11.70
N LEU A 289 -14.76 -4.99 -11.02
CA LEU A 289 -14.81 -6.44 -11.30
C LEU A 289 -15.23 -6.73 -12.75
N TYR A 290 -16.16 -5.94 -13.33
CA TYR A 290 -16.56 -6.08 -14.73
C TYR A 290 -15.52 -5.47 -15.66
N ILE A 291 -15.24 -4.18 -15.49
CA ILE A 291 -14.42 -3.40 -16.41
C ILE A 291 -13.01 -4.01 -16.57
N ASP A 292 -12.43 -4.45 -15.47
CA ASP A 292 -11.07 -4.98 -15.46
C ASP A 292 -10.97 -6.40 -16.08
N ASN A 293 -12.08 -7.10 -16.30
CA ASN A 293 -12.06 -8.49 -16.78
C ASN A 293 -12.74 -8.69 -18.14
N VAL A 294 -13.35 -7.66 -18.75
CA VAL A 294 -14.03 -7.75 -20.05
C VAL A 294 -13.15 -7.29 -21.20
N GLU A 295 -12.33 -6.29 -20.99
CA GLU A 295 -11.42 -5.79 -22.01
C GLU A 295 -9.98 -6.19 -21.71
N PRO A 296 -9.18 -6.50 -22.75
CA PRO A 296 -7.76 -6.68 -22.54
C PRO A 296 -7.19 -5.40 -21.92
N PHE A 297 -6.44 -5.56 -20.85
CA PHE A 297 -5.77 -4.46 -20.17
C PHE A 297 -4.81 -3.77 -21.14
N THR A 298 -5.18 -2.59 -21.63
CA THR A 298 -4.40 -1.85 -22.63
C THR A 298 -3.30 -0.97 -22.03
N GLY A 299 -3.17 -0.93 -20.71
CA GLY A 299 -2.20 -0.06 -20.00
C GLY A 299 -2.62 1.40 -19.92
N ASP A 300 -3.55 1.85 -20.73
CA ASP A 300 -3.98 3.25 -20.83
C ASP A 300 -5.12 3.63 -19.88
N GLY A 301 -5.37 2.80 -18.87
CA GLY A 301 -6.55 2.96 -18.05
C GLY A 301 -7.80 2.55 -18.81
N VAL A 302 -8.71 1.99 -18.09
CA VAL A 302 -10.02 1.55 -18.51
C VAL A 302 -10.52 2.32 -19.72
N ALA A 303 -10.91 1.62 -20.76
CA ALA A 303 -11.84 2.16 -21.76
C ALA A 303 -13.10 2.57 -20.97
N GLN A 304 -13.11 3.82 -20.54
CA GLN A 304 -14.23 4.39 -19.80
C GLN A 304 -15.45 4.32 -20.71
N GLY A 305 -16.34 3.39 -20.46
CA GLY A 305 -17.65 3.71 -20.88
C GLY A 305 -18.52 2.71 -21.57
N GLU A 306 -18.17 1.46 -21.72
CA GLU A 306 -19.18 0.51 -22.19
C GLU A 306 -19.69 -0.32 -21.01
N SER A 307 -20.74 0.20 -20.36
CA SER A 307 -21.56 -0.64 -19.47
C SER A 307 -22.03 -1.86 -20.25
N PRO A 308 -22.13 -3.06 -19.66
CA PRO A 308 -22.72 -4.20 -20.30
C PRO A 308 -24.06 -3.76 -20.91
N PRO A 309 -24.42 -4.21 -22.14
CA PRO A 309 -25.67 -3.81 -22.76
C PRO A 309 -26.91 -4.07 -21.91
N ALA A 310 -26.80 -5.00 -20.97
CA ALA A 310 -27.87 -5.37 -20.03
C ALA A 310 -27.96 -4.47 -18.79
N CYS A 311 -26.90 -3.70 -18.47
CA CYS A 311 -26.94 -2.84 -17.29
C CYS A 311 -27.56 -1.48 -17.66
N PRO A 312 -28.52 -0.99 -16.87
CA PRO A 312 -29.06 0.34 -17.07
C PRO A 312 -27.89 1.33 -16.98
N ARG A 313 -27.69 2.17 -17.99
CA ARG A 313 -26.75 3.29 -17.83
C ARG A 313 -27.24 4.13 -16.67
N SER A 314 -26.52 4.09 -15.55
CA SER A 314 -26.73 5.11 -14.55
C SER A 314 -26.26 6.41 -15.20
N ASP A 315 -27.14 7.41 -15.28
CA ASP A 315 -26.67 8.76 -15.39
C ASP A 315 -25.83 8.98 -14.12
N LEU A 316 -24.51 9.04 -14.27
CA LEU A 316 -23.59 9.29 -13.16
C LEU A 316 -23.94 10.59 -12.43
N ASN A 317 -24.73 11.45 -13.04
CA ASN A 317 -25.31 12.64 -12.46
C ASN A 317 -26.72 12.45 -11.88
N SER A 318 -27.27 11.21 -11.92
CA SER A 318 -28.57 10.96 -11.30
C SER A 318 -28.47 11.12 -9.80
N PRO A 319 -29.34 11.94 -9.18
CA PRO A 319 -29.39 12.04 -7.72
C PRO A 319 -30.01 10.79 -7.07
N ASP A 320 -30.47 9.82 -7.86
CA ASP A 320 -31.14 8.63 -7.34
C ASP A 320 -30.12 7.52 -6.99
N PHE A 321 -29.95 7.29 -5.69
CA PHE A 321 -29.10 6.22 -5.19
C PHE A 321 -29.56 4.81 -5.59
N ALA A 322 -30.87 4.61 -5.74
CA ALA A 322 -31.41 3.30 -6.09
C ALA A 322 -30.89 2.85 -7.46
N ASP A 323 -30.80 3.77 -8.41
CA ASP A 323 -30.29 3.49 -9.76
C ASP A 323 -28.81 3.10 -9.75
N ARG A 324 -28.01 3.70 -8.86
CA ARG A 324 -26.56 3.41 -8.74
C ARG A 324 -26.28 2.08 -8.10
N PHE A 325 -27.00 1.77 -7.05
CA PHE A 325 -26.88 0.45 -6.43
C PHE A 325 -27.33 -0.65 -7.42
N ALA A 326 -28.42 -0.43 -8.15
CA ALA A 326 -28.88 -1.35 -9.18
C ALA A 326 -27.82 -1.51 -10.29
N TRP A 327 -27.18 -0.41 -10.68
CA TRP A 327 -26.07 -0.42 -11.63
C TRP A 327 -24.85 -1.18 -11.07
N GLY A 328 -24.43 -0.90 -9.84
CA GLY A 328 -23.32 -1.60 -9.19
C GLY A 328 -23.56 -3.11 -9.08
N ASP A 329 -24.77 -3.52 -8.68
CA ASP A 329 -25.16 -4.95 -8.62
C ASP A 329 -25.12 -5.61 -10.01
N CYS A 330 -25.61 -4.89 -11.03
CA CYS A 330 -25.57 -5.37 -12.42
C CYS A 330 -24.13 -5.54 -12.91
N MET A 331 -23.25 -4.55 -12.66
CA MET A 331 -21.84 -4.61 -13.02
C MET A 331 -21.12 -5.75 -12.31
N GLN A 332 -21.39 -5.94 -11.02
CA GLN A 332 -20.84 -7.05 -10.26
C GLN A 332 -21.27 -8.40 -10.83
N GLN A 333 -22.56 -8.58 -11.12
CA GLN A 333 -23.07 -9.81 -11.69
C GLN A 333 -22.49 -10.07 -13.08
N ALA A 334 -22.41 -9.04 -13.92
CA ALA A 334 -21.79 -9.15 -15.24
C ALA A 334 -20.30 -9.52 -15.14
N GLY A 335 -19.57 -8.98 -14.16
CA GLY A 335 -18.18 -9.35 -13.90
C GLY A 335 -18.02 -10.80 -13.44
N ILE A 336 -18.89 -11.28 -12.57
CA ILE A 336 -18.93 -12.70 -12.14
C ILE A 336 -19.24 -13.62 -13.34
N ASP A 337 -20.24 -13.27 -14.16
CA ASP A 337 -20.64 -14.05 -15.32
C ASP A 337 -19.53 -14.11 -16.36
N GLN A 338 -18.80 -13.00 -16.56
CA GLN A 338 -17.63 -12.94 -17.43
C GLN A 338 -16.50 -13.84 -16.93
N LEU A 339 -16.15 -13.75 -15.65
CA LEU A 339 -15.12 -14.61 -15.05
C LEU A 339 -15.49 -16.11 -15.11
N ALA A 340 -16.77 -16.41 -15.00
CA ALA A 340 -17.25 -17.79 -15.07
C ALA A 340 -17.27 -18.32 -16.52
N SER A 341 -17.62 -17.48 -17.49
CA SER A 341 -17.73 -17.86 -18.90
C SER A 341 -16.40 -17.86 -19.64
N ASP A 342 -15.50 -16.93 -19.29
CA ASP A 342 -14.19 -16.77 -19.92
C ASP A 342 -13.08 -16.48 -18.87
N PRO A 343 -12.70 -17.45 -18.05
CA PRO A 343 -11.62 -17.30 -17.08
C PRO A 343 -10.24 -17.12 -17.75
N ALA A 344 -10.11 -17.52 -19.03
CA ALA A 344 -8.83 -17.41 -19.72
C ALA A 344 -8.48 -15.94 -20.00
N THR A 345 -9.43 -15.12 -20.41
CA THR A 345 -9.22 -13.68 -20.63
C THR A 345 -8.77 -12.99 -19.34
N ALA A 346 -9.42 -13.27 -18.20
CA ALA A 346 -8.98 -12.73 -16.90
C ALA A 346 -7.57 -13.19 -16.53
N ALA A 347 -7.22 -14.47 -16.80
CA ALA A 347 -5.91 -15.01 -16.52
C ALA A 347 -4.80 -14.39 -17.39
N THR A 348 -5.08 -14.11 -18.67
CA THR A 348 -4.12 -13.47 -19.58
C THR A 348 -3.80 -12.03 -19.21
N ALA A 349 -4.71 -11.34 -18.51
CA ALA A 349 -4.49 -9.98 -18.01
C ALA A 349 -3.62 -9.91 -16.72
N ILE A 350 -3.38 -11.05 -16.04
CA ILE A 350 -2.60 -11.06 -14.79
C ILE A 350 -1.16 -10.55 -14.97
N PRO A 351 -0.39 -10.99 -15.99
CA PRO A 351 0.97 -10.47 -16.18
C PRO A 351 1.00 -8.95 -16.38
N ASP A 352 0.05 -8.39 -17.14
CA ASP A 352 -0.01 -6.96 -17.41
C ASP A 352 -0.37 -6.18 -16.14
N ARG A 353 -1.31 -6.68 -15.33
CA ARG A 353 -1.65 -6.10 -14.02
C ARG A 353 -0.46 -6.12 -13.06
N LEU A 354 0.24 -7.23 -12.96
CA LEU A 354 1.44 -7.32 -12.13
C LEU A 354 2.56 -6.42 -12.69
N GLY A 355 2.69 -6.34 -14.01
CA GLY A 355 3.59 -5.41 -14.68
C GLY A 355 3.27 -3.97 -14.28
N ALA A 356 2.04 -3.52 -14.42
CA ALA A 356 1.58 -2.18 -14.02
C ALA A 356 1.86 -1.89 -12.53
N LEU A 357 1.58 -2.86 -11.65
CA LEU A 357 1.80 -2.72 -10.22
C LEU A 357 3.28 -2.54 -9.85
N PHE A 358 4.19 -3.28 -10.50
CA PHE A 358 5.60 -3.32 -10.12
C PHE A 358 6.52 -2.50 -11.03
N THR A 359 6.04 -1.95 -12.14
CA THR A 359 6.83 -1.08 -13.01
C THR A 359 7.32 0.14 -12.24
N PRO A 360 8.63 0.37 -12.08
CA PRO A 360 9.17 1.50 -11.35
C PRO A 360 8.85 2.84 -12.04
N TRP A 361 8.66 2.80 -13.34
CA TRP A 361 8.19 3.90 -14.17
C TRP A 361 6.79 3.54 -14.67
N SER A 362 5.76 4.00 -13.97
CA SER A 362 4.41 3.84 -14.51
C SER A 362 4.19 4.87 -15.60
N PRO A 363 3.88 4.45 -16.84
CA PRO A 363 3.47 5.38 -17.89
C PRO A 363 2.21 6.16 -17.51
N GLU A 364 1.42 5.67 -16.55
CA GLU A 364 0.24 6.34 -16.03
C GLU A 364 0.59 7.65 -15.32
N TYR A 365 1.76 7.75 -14.70
CA TYR A 365 2.29 9.02 -14.21
C TYR A 365 2.75 9.94 -15.33
N SER A 366 3.01 9.39 -16.53
CA SER A 366 3.43 10.15 -17.70
C SER A 366 2.30 10.40 -18.71
N SER A 367 1.29 9.53 -18.80
CA SER A 367 0.25 9.56 -19.83
C SER A 367 -1.10 10.09 -19.36
N GLY A 368 -1.40 10.09 -18.04
CA GLY A 368 -2.63 10.66 -17.51
C GLY A 368 -2.63 12.19 -17.57
N VAL A 369 -3.05 12.83 -16.53
CA VAL A 369 -3.08 14.30 -16.38
C VAL A 369 -1.70 14.96 -16.60
N TYR A 370 -0.62 14.19 -16.57
CA TYR A 370 0.76 14.66 -16.64
C TYR A 370 1.40 14.63 -18.02
N SER A 371 0.84 13.95 -19.02
CA SER A 371 1.44 13.87 -20.35
C SER A 371 1.48 15.21 -21.08
N SER A 372 0.63 16.12 -20.68
CA SER A 372 0.59 17.48 -21.24
C SER A 372 1.35 18.49 -20.41
N SER A 373 1.77 18.13 -19.22
CA SER A 373 2.42 19.07 -18.30
C SER A 373 3.93 18.89 -18.28
N LYS A 374 4.58 19.95 -18.17
CA LYS A 374 5.98 20.35 -18.22
C LYS A 374 7.06 19.45 -17.59
N TRP A 375 6.72 18.23 -17.08
CA TRP A 375 7.63 17.44 -16.24
C TRP A 375 7.69 15.93 -16.51
N GLY A 376 7.13 15.47 -17.65
CA GLY A 376 7.47 14.14 -18.14
C GLY A 376 8.97 14.08 -18.45
N TYR A 377 9.63 12.94 -18.36
CA TYR A 377 11.02 12.81 -18.86
C TYR A 377 11.16 13.34 -20.27
N GLN A 378 10.07 13.34 -21.00
CA GLN A 378 9.98 13.89 -22.33
C GLN A 378 10.48 15.34 -22.39
N ASP A 379 10.29 16.12 -21.34
CA ASP A 379 10.77 17.52 -21.30
C ASP A 379 12.22 17.64 -20.84
N LEU A 380 12.75 16.63 -20.18
CA LEU A 380 14.17 16.54 -19.83
C LEU A 380 15.04 16.02 -20.99
N VAL A 381 14.40 15.36 -21.96
CA VAL A 381 15.09 14.81 -23.13
C VAL A 381 14.81 15.72 -24.34
N PRO A 382 15.85 16.26 -25.00
CA PRO A 382 15.67 17.08 -26.20
C PRO A 382 14.80 16.38 -27.24
N GLN A 383 13.90 17.12 -27.89
CA GLN A 383 12.94 16.57 -28.86
C GLN A 383 13.63 15.81 -30.00
N SER A 384 14.83 16.27 -30.40
CA SER A 384 15.66 15.60 -31.38
C SER A 384 16.14 14.20 -30.98
N ILE A 385 16.15 13.89 -29.67
CA ILE A 385 16.51 12.57 -29.15
C ILE A 385 15.24 11.70 -29.02
N ARG A 386 14.09 12.32 -28.73
CA ARG A 386 12.79 11.63 -28.62
C ARG A 386 12.30 11.10 -29.97
N ASP A 387 12.58 11.82 -31.04
CA ASP A 387 12.17 11.44 -32.40
C ASP A 387 13.10 10.34 -32.99
N ASP A 388 14.16 9.91 -32.27
CA ASP A 388 15.05 8.84 -32.69
C ASP A 388 14.55 7.48 -32.16
N SER A 389 14.01 6.67 -33.07
CA SER A 389 13.51 5.31 -32.76
C SER A 389 14.56 4.40 -32.10
N THR A 390 15.85 4.65 -32.33
CA THR A 390 16.96 3.92 -31.70
C THR A 390 17.08 4.25 -30.23
N TYR A 391 16.86 5.52 -29.85
CA TYR A 391 16.88 5.97 -28.47
C TYR A 391 15.72 5.37 -27.69
N ASP A 392 14.50 5.40 -28.24
CA ASP A 392 13.31 4.83 -27.60
C ASP A 392 13.52 3.32 -27.32
N THR A 393 14.03 2.58 -28.32
CA THR A 393 14.31 1.16 -28.13
C THR A 393 15.38 0.90 -27.08
N ALA A 394 16.47 1.69 -27.06
CA ALA A 394 17.52 1.53 -26.06
C ALA A 394 17.04 1.87 -24.65
N PHE A 395 16.19 2.90 -24.52
CA PHE A 395 15.59 3.30 -23.26
C PHE A 395 14.63 2.24 -22.75
N ASP A 396 13.78 1.68 -23.62
CA ASP A 396 12.85 0.60 -23.28
C ASP A 396 13.57 -0.65 -22.79
N VAL A 397 14.63 -1.06 -23.52
CA VAL A 397 15.46 -2.20 -23.10
C VAL A 397 16.12 -1.95 -21.74
N LEU A 398 16.66 -0.75 -21.52
CA LEU A 398 17.24 -0.37 -20.22
C LEU A 398 16.19 -0.38 -19.11
N ALA A 399 15.00 0.15 -19.39
CA ALA A 399 13.88 0.17 -18.44
C ALA A 399 13.46 -1.24 -18.05
N VAL A 400 13.32 -2.15 -19.02
CA VAL A 400 13.00 -3.57 -18.79
C VAL A 400 14.08 -4.26 -17.95
N VAL A 401 15.37 -4.04 -18.27
CA VAL A 401 16.48 -4.62 -17.50
C VAL A 401 16.49 -4.12 -16.06
N LEU A 402 16.35 -2.80 -15.87
CA LEU A 402 16.30 -2.21 -14.53
C LEU A 402 15.09 -2.69 -13.73
N MET A 403 13.93 -2.84 -14.40
CA MET A 403 12.73 -3.41 -13.77
C MET A 403 12.98 -4.86 -13.36
N ALA A 404 13.56 -5.68 -14.22
CA ALA A 404 13.87 -7.07 -13.89
C ALA A 404 14.82 -7.18 -12.69
N LEU A 405 15.86 -6.34 -12.63
CA LEU A 405 16.79 -6.28 -11.51
C LEU A 405 16.08 -5.80 -10.22
N TYR A 406 15.22 -4.80 -10.31
CA TYR A 406 14.43 -4.30 -9.20
C TYR A 406 13.53 -5.41 -8.62
N VAL A 407 12.76 -6.08 -9.48
CA VAL A 407 11.86 -7.16 -9.09
C VAL A 407 12.64 -8.34 -8.50
N ALA A 408 13.73 -8.76 -9.15
CA ALA A 408 14.56 -9.84 -8.65
C ALA A 408 15.16 -9.54 -7.28
N ALA A 409 15.69 -8.34 -7.06
CA ALA A 409 16.24 -7.93 -5.77
C ALA A 409 15.14 -7.82 -4.70
N ALA A 410 13.96 -7.27 -5.04
CA ALA A 410 12.83 -7.20 -4.12
C ALA A 410 12.33 -8.60 -3.71
N LEU A 411 12.17 -9.52 -4.67
CA LEU A 411 11.77 -10.91 -4.39
C LEU A 411 12.81 -11.66 -3.55
N ALA A 412 14.10 -11.50 -3.86
CA ALA A 412 15.18 -12.08 -3.06
C ALA A 412 15.14 -11.55 -1.62
N GLY A 413 14.94 -10.24 -1.44
CA GLY A 413 14.82 -9.64 -0.12
C GLY A 413 13.58 -10.10 0.65
N LEU A 414 12.43 -10.23 -0.03
CA LEU A 414 11.20 -10.78 0.58
C LEU A 414 11.39 -12.25 0.97
N TRP A 415 12.10 -13.03 0.15
CA TRP A 415 12.45 -14.41 0.47
C TRP A 415 13.34 -14.50 1.72
N ILE A 416 14.37 -13.64 1.81
CA ILE A 416 15.23 -13.58 2.99
C ILE A 416 14.40 -13.22 4.24
N LEU A 417 13.54 -12.19 4.15
CA LEU A 417 12.64 -11.81 5.24
C LEU A 417 11.71 -12.95 5.64
N TRP A 418 11.24 -13.74 4.68
CA TRP A 418 10.41 -14.91 4.97
C TRP A 418 11.19 -15.99 5.73
N LEU A 419 12.45 -16.23 5.35
CA LEU A 419 13.33 -17.20 6.01
C LEU A 419 13.71 -16.77 7.43
N GLU A 420 13.82 -15.47 7.69
CA GLU A 420 14.04 -14.93 9.06
C GLU A 420 12.92 -15.37 10.04
N GLY A 421 11.79 -15.77 9.53
CA GLY A 421 10.74 -16.41 10.28
C GLY A 421 9.76 -15.47 10.98
N VAL A 422 8.98 -16.06 11.91
CA VAL A 422 7.97 -15.34 12.70
C VAL A 422 8.64 -14.56 13.82
N ALA A 423 9.67 -15.13 14.43
CA ALA A 423 10.36 -14.56 15.59
C ALA A 423 11.04 -13.21 15.30
N SER A 424 11.59 -13.03 14.10
CA SER A 424 12.14 -11.74 13.67
C SER A 424 11.10 -10.75 13.14
N GLY A 425 9.86 -11.22 12.90
CA GLY A 425 8.82 -10.46 12.21
C GLY A 425 8.98 -10.39 10.69
N GLY A 426 9.97 -11.08 10.11
CA GLY A 426 10.21 -11.07 8.67
C GLY A 426 9.00 -11.57 7.87
N ARG A 427 8.32 -12.62 8.34
CA ARG A 427 7.07 -13.11 7.71
C ARG A 427 5.94 -12.09 7.73
N LEU A 428 5.78 -11.30 8.80
CA LEU A 428 4.79 -10.22 8.85
C LEU A 428 5.00 -9.21 7.73
N VAL A 429 6.26 -8.77 7.59
CA VAL A 429 6.69 -7.80 6.57
C VAL A 429 6.38 -8.33 5.17
N THR A 430 6.75 -9.59 4.90
CA THR A 430 6.53 -10.25 3.60
C THR A 430 5.05 -10.44 3.28
N ILE A 431 4.24 -10.87 4.26
CA ILE A 431 2.80 -11.09 4.11
C ILE A 431 2.09 -9.82 3.64
N LEU A 432 2.36 -8.67 4.27
CA LEU A 432 1.67 -7.44 3.91
C LEU A 432 1.99 -7.03 2.46
N VAL A 433 3.24 -7.16 2.05
CA VAL A 433 3.62 -6.85 0.65
C VAL A 433 2.94 -7.78 -0.33
N LEU A 434 2.92 -9.09 -0.04
CA LEU A 434 2.36 -10.08 -0.97
C LEU A 434 0.82 -10.10 -0.98
N SER A 435 0.16 -9.61 0.08
CA SER A 435 -1.31 -9.57 0.12
C SER A 435 -1.91 -8.57 -0.88
N LEU A 436 -1.22 -7.48 -1.19
CA LEU A 436 -1.72 -6.48 -2.15
C LEU A 436 -1.78 -7.01 -3.59
N PRO A 437 -0.74 -7.64 -4.17
CA PRO A 437 -0.83 -8.22 -5.49
C PRO A 437 -1.98 -9.22 -5.66
N ILE A 438 -2.34 -9.95 -4.60
CA ILE A 438 -3.44 -10.94 -4.64
C ILE A 438 -4.76 -10.28 -5.08
N VAL A 439 -5.05 -9.09 -4.59
CA VAL A 439 -6.26 -8.35 -4.97
C VAL A 439 -6.21 -7.95 -6.44
N HIS A 440 -5.04 -7.52 -6.90
CA HIS A 440 -4.84 -7.07 -8.27
C HIS A 440 -4.75 -8.21 -9.30
N LEU A 441 -4.81 -9.47 -8.88
CA LEU A 441 -5.02 -10.57 -9.82
C LEU A 441 -6.39 -10.51 -10.51
N LEU A 442 -7.40 -9.95 -9.82
CA LEU A 442 -8.78 -9.86 -10.32
C LEU A 442 -9.25 -8.43 -10.58
N PHE A 443 -8.58 -7.45 -9.99
CA PHE A 443 -8.96 -6.05 -10.06
C PHE A 443 -7.88 -5.22 -10.72
N HIS A 444 -8.27 -4.06 -11.20
CA HIS A 444 -7.40 -3.06 -11.78
C HIS A 444 -6.11 -2.83 -10.96
N ALA A 445 -5.00 -2.74 -11.66
CA ALA A 445 -3.68 -2.48 -11.10
C ALA A 445 -3.07 -1.22 -11.74
N GLU A 446 -2.74 -0.26 -10.90
CA GLU A 446 -1.99 0.94 -11.26
C GLU A 446 -0.70 1.02 -10.45
N GLY A 447 0.30 1.68 -10.99
CA GLY A 447 1.58 1.88 -10.31
C GLY A 447 1.45 2.58 -8.95
N ARG A 448 0.42 3.43 -8.75
CA ARG A 448 0.15 4.10 -7.47
C ARG A 448 -0.26 3.13 -6.36
N PHE A 449 -0.88 2.00 -6.68
CA PHE A 449 -1.35 1.04 -5.67
C PHE A 449 -0.23 0.32 -4.91
N ARG A 450 1.02 0.36 -5.39
CA ARG A 450 2.19 -0.12 -4.64
C ARG A 450 2.70 0.87 -3.59
N ILE A 451 2.37 2.17 -3.71
CA ILE A 451 2.89 3.23 -2.84
C ILE A 451 2.66 2.90 -1.36
N PRO A 452 1.49 2.39 -0.95
CA PRO A 452 1.25 2.06 0.45
C PRO A 452 2.21 1.02 1.05
N VAL A 453 2.78 0.14 0.24
CA VAL A 453 3.77 -0.87 0.69
C VAL A 453 5.21 -0.54 0.30
N LEU A 454 5.42 0.57 -0.36
CA LEU A 454 6.74 0.99 -0.84
C LEU A 454 7.81 1.04 0.26
N PRO A 455 7.53 1.49 1.51
CA PRO A 455 8.50 1.45 2.61
C PRO A 455 9.09 0.05 2.82
N ILE A 456 8.24 -0.96 2.74
CA ILE A 456 8.61 -2.35 2.97
C ILE A 456 9.34 -2.92 1.74
N LEU A 457 8.87 -2.59 0.55
CA LEU A 457 9.57 -2.95 -0.69
C LEU A 457 10.98 -2.38 -0.73
N MET A 458 11.20 -1.16 -0.23
CA MET A 458 12.55 -0.56 -0.16
C MET A 458 13.46 -1.30 0.83
N ILE A 459 12.92 -1.82 1.94
CA ILE A 459 13.68 -2.69 2.87
C ILE A 459 14.06 -4.00 2.17
N ALA A 460 13.10 -4.67 1.54
CA ALA A 460 13.34 -5.91 0.81
C ALA A 460 14.34 -5.70 -0.33
N LEU A 461 14.17 -4.66 -1.14
CA LEU A 461 15.08 -4.30 -2.23
C LEU A 461 16.51 -4.11 -1.72
N THR A 462 16.68 -3.36 -0.62
CA THR A 462 18.00 -3.12 -0.04
C THR A 462 18.64 -4.42 0.44
N LEU A 463 17.89 -5.27 1.14
CA LEU A 463 18.35 -6.55 1.65
C LEU A 463 18.77 -7.49 0.52
N GLY A 464 17.93 -7.65 -0.51
CA GLY A 464 18.23 -8.49 -1.66
C GLY A 464 19.42 -7.98 -2.47
N SER A 465 19.54 -6.66 -2.64
CA SER A 465 20.70 -6.06 -3.33
C SER A 465 22.00 -6.31 -2.58
N LEU A 466 22.02 -6.18 -1.25
CA LEU A 466 23.20 -6.46 -0.42
C LEU A 466 23.62 -7.94 -0.54
N GLN A 467 22.66 -8.85 -0.48
CA GLN A 467 22.92 -10.27 -0.62
C GLN A 467 23.49 -10.60 -2.01
N PHE A 468 22.96 -9.98 -3.06
CA PHE A 468 23.50 -10.14 -4.42
C PHE A 468 24.93 -9.65 -4.53
N PHE A 469 25.27 -8.49 -3.96
CA PHE A 469 26.65 -7.99 -3.93
C PHE A 469 27.60 -8.89 -3.12
N GLU A 470 27.13 -9.48 -2.03
CA GLU A 470 27.92 -10.45 -1.27
C GLU A 470 28.21 -11.70 -2.09
N LEU A 471 27.23 -12.24 -2.82
CA LEU A 471 27.42 -13.37 -3.71
C LEU A 471 28.44 -13.10 -4.81
N LEU A 472 28.41 -11.90 -5.41
CA LEU A 472 29.39 -11.50 -6.42
C LEU A 472 30.82 -11.32 -5.86
N ARG A 473 30.96 -11.01 -4.57
CA ARG A 473 32.28 -10.85 -3.93
C ARG A 473 32.89 -12.16 -3.44
N ARG A 474 32.07 -13.21 -3.28
CA ARG A 474 32.57 -14.53 -2.85
C ARG A 474 33.49 -15.10 -3.96
N ASN A 475 34.72 -15.42 -3.55
CA ASN A 475 35.66 -16.08 -4.47
C ASN A 475 35.12 -17.49 -4.83
N PRO A 476 35.04 -17.87 -6.10
CA PRO A 476 34.61 -19.22 -6.50
C PRO A 476 35.32 -20.35 -5.77
N ASP A 477 36.55 -20.12 -5.35
CA ASP A 477 37.38 -21.10 -4.64
C ASP A 477 36.90 -21.34 -3.18
N GLU A 478 36.36 -20.32 -2.50
CA GLU A 478 35.82 -20.49 -1.14
C GLU A 478 34.51 -21.31 -1.13
N VAL A 479 33.76 -21.31 -2.21
CA VAL A 479 32.53 -22.12 -2.34
C VAL A 479 32.89 -23.60 -2.51
N ARG A 480 33.94 -23.92 -3.26
CA ARG A 480 34.41 -25.30 -3.46
C ARG A 480 34.92 -25.97 -2.20
N ASP A 481 35.59 -25.22 -1.32
CA ASP A 481 36.15 -25.77 -0.08
C ASP A 481 35.07 -26.10 0.97
N ARG A 482 33.89 -25.46 0.92
CA ARG A 482 32.78 -25.76 1.83
C ARG A 482 31.96 -26.98 1.44
N ASP A 483 31.87 -27.27 0.16
CA ASP A 483 31.09 -28.41 -0.35
C ASP A 483 31.85 -29.76 -0.25
N GLY A 484 33.07 -29.76 0.29
CA GLY A 484 33.81 -30.97 0.68
C GLY A 484 34.04 -32.00 -0.45
N THR A 485 33.89 -31.56 -1.71
CA THR A 485 34.08 -32.41 -2.86
C THR A 485 35.53 -32.28 -3.39
N THR A 486 36.46 -32.88 -2.68
CA THR A 486 37.73 -33.34 -3.21
C THR A 486 37.73 -34.86 -3.34
#